data_ee604b68842553dead98ee87ae6064ef
#
_entry.id   ee604b68842553dead98ee87ae6064ef
#
_cell.length_a   1.000
_cell.length_b   1.000
_cell.length_c   1.000
_cell.angle_alpha   90.00
_cell.angle_beta   90.00
_cell.angle_gamma   90.00
#
_symmetry.space_group_name_H-M   'P 1'
#
loop_
_entity.id
_entity.type
_entity.pdbx_description
1 polymer ?
#
loop_
_entity_poly.entity_id
_entity_poly.type
_entity_poly.pdbx_seq_one_letter_code
_entity_poly.pdbx_strand_id
1 'polypeptide(L)'
;MKRIFIPCSLLTIFVLSYVAFGQVEKGGIQNAIKVQSKGDPMNYLRSVDFAAIDRSGPNERFTQTLFDHTSGAKTCTIQCIKTPAGGGSPAGLHTHQVDQIFYILRGTMSIEIEGKEYEAGPGTLVVFPAGVSHRNWNGSSGPTLHLAFNTPMPDPNLPFATRVKP
;
A
#
# COMPACT_ATOMS: atom_id res chain seq x y z
N MET A 1 48.73 56.22 -31.96
CA MET A 1 48.25 55.39 -30.84
C MET A 1 46.84 54.97 -31.12
N LYS A 2 46.66 53.74 -31.69
CA LYS A 2 45.35 53.19 -32.02
C LYS A 2 45.06 52.07 -31.03
N ARG A 3 43.99 52.23 -30.24
CA ARG A 3 43.49 51.18 -29.29
C ARG A 3 42.63 50.20 -30.08
N ILE A 4 42.99 48.92 -30.02
CA ILE A 4 42.22 47.84 -30.58
C ILE A 4 41.35 47.29 -29.45
N PHE A 5 40.03 47.38 -29.60
CA PHE A 5 39.05 46.72 -28.73
C PHE A 5 38.75 45.34 -29.32
N ILE A 6 38.94 44.29 -28.52
CA ILE A 6 38.47 42.94 -28.81
C ILE A 6 37.29 42.67 -27.89
N PRO A 7 36.10 42.38 -28.40
CA PRO A 7 35.01 41.92 -27.57
C PRO A 7 35.13 40.40 -27.39
N CYS A 8 35.33 39.98 -26.15
CA CYS A 8 35.25 38.58 -25.74
C CYS A 8 33.79 38.23 -25.48
N SER A 9 33.12 37.62 -26.44
CA SER A 9 31.78 37.03 -26.26
C SER A 9 31.94 35.63 -25.71
N LEU A 10 31.80 35.48 -24.38
CA LEU A 10 31.61 34.18 -23.73
C LEU A 10 30.19 33.72 -23.99
N LEU A 11 30.04 32.78 -24.91
CA LEU A 11 28.80 32.06 -25.14
C LEU A 11 28.68 30.94 -24.10
N THR A 12 27.99 31.22 -23.02
CA THR A 12 27.67 30.20 -21.98
C THR A 12 26.52 29.35 -22.52
N ILE A 13 26.86 28.15 -23.00
CA ILE A 13 25.86 27.14 -23.37
C ILE A 13 25.34 26.51 -22.07
N PHE A 14 24.14 26.92 -21.63
CA PHE A 14 23.38 26.19 -20.64
C PHE A 14 22.79 24.93 -21.29
N VAL A 15 23.40 23.79 -21.04
CA VAL A 15 22.76 22.50 -21.31
C VAL A 15 21.72 22.26 -20.26
N LEU A 16 20.45 22.61 -20.54
CA LEU A 16 19.31 22.15 -19.74
C LEU A 16 19.15 20.64 -19.99
N SER A 17 19.59 19.85 -19.04
CA SER A 17 19.22 18.43 -18.98
C SER A 17 17.74 18.35 -18.60
N TYR A 18 16.87 18.26 -19.58
CA TYR A 18 15.49 17.84 -19.38
C TYR A 18 15.50 16.37 -18.97
N VAL A 19 15.36 16.09 -17.69
CA VAL A 19 14.93 14.79 -17.22
C VAL A 19 13.46 14.65 -17.65
N ALA A 20 13.23 13.97 -18.75
CA ALA A 20 11.90 13.59 -19.17
C ALA A 20 11.36 12.59 -18.11
N PHE A 21 10.59 13.09 -17.16
CA PHE A 21 9.68 12.24 -16.41
C PHE A 21 8.70 11.64 -17.42
N GLY A 22 8.90 10.36 -17.73
CA GLY A 22 8.00 9.63 -18.59
C GLY A 22 6.58 9.78 -18.05
N GLN A 23 5.70 10.36 -18.87
CA GLN A 23 4.27 10.31 -18.59
C GLN A 23 3.88 8.84 -18.56
N VAL A 24 3.49 8.35 -17.38
CA VAL A 24 2.83 7.06 -17.24
C VAL A 24 1.53 7.18 -18.03
N GLU A 25 1.48 6.53 -19.18
CA GLU A 25 0.29 6.51 -20.02
C GLU A 25 -0.89 5.98 -19.19
N LYS A 26 -1.94 6.79 -19.09
CA LYS A 26 -3.20 6.44 -18.40
C LYS A 26 -3.90 5.21 -18.98
N GLY A 27 -3.39 4.64 -20.06
CA GLY A 27 -3.93 3.44 -20.74
C GLY A 27 -3.43 2.10 -20.20
N GLY A 28 -2.30 2.06 -19.47
CA GLY A 28 -1.68 0.79 -19.08
C GLY A 28 -2.44 -0.01 -18.01
N ILE A 29 -3.18 0.66 -17.15
CA ILE A 29 -3.87 0.01 -16.02
C ILE A 29 -5.23 -0.56 -16.43
N GLN A 30 -5.93 0.06 -17.36
CA GLN A 30 -7.24 -0.43 -17.81
C GLN A 30 -7.18 -1.71 -18.66
N ASN A 31 -6.05 -1.98 -19.31
CA ASN A 31 -5.88 -3.20 -20.10
C ASN A 31 -5.47 -4.42 -19.28
N ALA A 32 -4.94 -4.25 -18.07
CA ALA A 32 -4.61 -5.36 -17.17
C ALA A 32 -5.85 -6.08 -16.59
N ILE A 33 -7.02 -5.43 -16.60
CA ILE A 33 -8.27 -5.99 -16.05
C ILE A 33 -8.91 -7.04 -17.01
N LYS A 34 -8.47 -7.13 -18.26
CA LYS A 34 -9.09 -7.99 -19.26
C LYS A 34 -8.51 -9.41 -19.41
N VAL A 35 -7.48 -9.76 -18.64
CA VAL A 35 -6.89 -11.10 -18.70
C VAL A 35 -7.47 -11.98 -17.60
N GLN A 36 -8.78 -12.13 -17.54
CA GLN A 36 -9.39 -13.32 -16.93
C GLN A 36 -9.51 -14.39 -18.03
N SER A 37 -8.63 -15.36 -18.03
CA SER A 37 -8.79 -16.56 -18.84
C SER A 37 -10.07 -17.29 -18.36
N LYS A 38 -11.11 -17.24 -19.19
CA LYS A 38 -12.38 -17.91 -18.93
C LYS A 38 -12.10 -19.41 -18.87
N GLY A 39 -12.05 -20.01 -17.67
CA GLY A 39 -11.89 -21.45 -17.49
C GLY A 39 -10.66 -21.89 -16.69
N ASP A 40 -9.82 -20.98 -16.16
CA ASP A 40 -8.75 -21.35 -15.27
C ASP A 40 -9.27 -21.48 -13.82
N PRO A 41 -9.29 -22.70 -13.23
CA PRO A 41 -9.73 -22.91 -11.84
C PRO A 41 -8.85 -22.21 -10.81
N MET A 42 -7.61 -21.89 -11.17
CA MET A 42 -6.67 -21.09 -10.39
C MET A 42 -6.48 -19.75 -11.09
N ASN A 43 -7.29 -18.77 -10.82
CA ASN A 43 -7.05 -17.43 -11.34
C ASN A 43 -5.69 -16.89 -10.85
N TYR A 44 -4.63 -17.04 -11.64
CA TYR A 44 -3.25 -16.64 -11.29
C TYR A 44 -3.05 -15.12 -11.24
N LEU A 45 -3.88 -14.35 -11.93
CA LEU A 45 -3.79 -12.90 -11.96
C LEU A 45 -4.85 -12.28 -11.07
N ARG A 46 -4.43 -11.49 -10.11
CA ARG A 46 -5.29 -10.81 -9.14
C ARG A 46 -5.03 -9.31 -9.20
N SER A 47 -6.06 -8.55 -9.51
CA SER A 47 -5.96 -7.09 -9.61
C SER A 47 -6.72 -6.41 -8.49
N VAL A 48 -6.14 -5.34 -7.95
CA VAL A 48 -6.87 -4.43 -7.07
C VAL A 48 -7.91 -3.66 -7.89
N ASP A 49 -9.16 -3.69 -7.45
CA ASP A 49 -10.24 -2.89 -8.06
C ASP A 49 -10.19 -1.46 -7.53
N PHE A 50 -9.28 -0.65 -8.07
CA PHE A 50 -9.16 0.76 -7.71
C PHE A 50 -10.44 1.55 -7.99
N ALA A 51 -11.21 1.16 -9.00
CA ALA A 51 -12.48 1.82 -9.31
C ALA A 51 -13.53 1.57 -8.22
N ALA A 52 -13.61 0.35 -7.67
CA ALA A 52 -14.48 0.06 -6.53
C ALA A 52 -14.02 0.81 -5.26
N ILE A 53 -12.71 0.87 -5.03
CA ILE A 53 -12.13 1.62 -3.91
C ILE A 53 -12.46 3.12 -4.01
N ASP A 54 -12.35 3.70 -5.21
CA ASP A 54 -12.61 5.13 -5.42
C ASP A 54 -14.12 5.46 -5.36
N ARG A 55 -14.99 4.50 -5.70
CA ARG A 55 -16.46 4.63 -5.52
C ARG A 55 -16.93 4.50 -4.08
N SER A 56 -16.18 3.79 -3.23
CA SER A 56 -16.52 3.73 -1.81
C SER A 56 -16.32 5.12 -1.18
N GLY A 57 -17.25 5.53 -0.33
CA GLY A 57 -17.24 6.85 0.30
C GLY A 57 -15.94 7.13 1.07
N PRO A 58 -15.55 8.39 1.27
CA PRO A 58 -14.30 8.75 1.95
C PRO A 58 -14.23 8.22 3.38
N ASN A 59 -15.38 8.06 4.04
CA ASN A 59 -15.50 7.58 5.41
C ASN A 59 -15.81 6.08 5.50
N GLU A 60 -15.80 5.37 4.37
CA GLU A 60 -16.10 3.94 4.32
C GLU A 60 -14.81 3.12 4.28
N ARG A 61 -14.74 2.11 5.14
CA ARG A 61 -13.74 1.06 5.02
C ARG A 61 -14.10 0.16 3.84
N PHE A 62 -13.13 -0.12 3.00
CA PHE A 62 -13.26 -1.07 1.90
C PHE A 62 -12.22 -2.17 2.04
N THR A 63 -12.62 -3.42 1.87
CA THR A 63 -11.70 -4.57 1.88
C THR A 63 -12.00 -5.45 0.68
N GLN A 64 -10.99 -5.69 -0.14
CA GLN A 64 -11.01 -6.64 -1.22
C GLN A 64 -10.07 -7.80 -0.89
N THR A 65 -10.60 -9.00 -0.80
CA THR A 65 -9.77 -10.21 -0.72
C THR A 65 -9.23 -10.53 -2.11
N LEU A 66 -7.91 -10.58 -2.22
CA LEU A 66 -7.22 -10.91 -3.46
C LEU A 66 -6.85 -12.40 -3.49
N PHE A 67 -6.48 -12.97 -2.34
CA PHE A 67 -6.03 -14.34 -2.25
C PHE A 67 -6.29 -14.91 -0.84
N ASP A 68 -6.97 -16.06 -0.76
CA ASP A 68 -7.27 -16.78 0.47
C ASP A 68 -7.54 -18.26 0.18
N HIS A 69 -7.96 -19.03 1.18
CA HIS A 69 -8.26 -20.45 1.05
C HIS A 69 -9.36 -20.73 0.01
N THR A 70 -10.32 -19.83 -0.19
CA THR A 70 -11.40 -20.01 -1.19
C THR A 70 -10.91 -19.85 -2.62
N SER A 71 -9.79 -19.15 -2.78
CA SER A 71 -9.11 -18.91 -4.06
C SER A 71 -7.88 -19.77 -4.28
N GLY A 72 -7.70 -20.83 -3.46
CA GLY A 72 -6.63 -21.81 -3.61
C GLY A 72 -5.34 -21.51 -2.84
N ALA A 73 -5.31 -20.48 -2.01
CA ALA A 73 -4.16 -20.20 -1.15
C ALA A 73 -3.95 -21.29 -0.11
N LYS A 74 -2.69 -21.66 0.13
CA LYS A 74 -2.31 -22.67 1.13
C LYS A 74 -1.44 -22.09 2.25
N THR A 75 -0.78 -20.97 2.01
CA THR A 75 0.28 -20.47 2.89
C THR A 75 0.07 -19.03 3.36
N CYS A 76 -0.78 -18.25 2.70
CA CYS A 76 -1.00 -16.86 3.08
C CYS A 76 -2.38 -16.36 2.65
N THR A 77 -2.82 -15.25 3.24
CA THR A 77 -3.92 -14.44 2.71
C THR A 77 -3.41 -13.09 2.23
N ILE A 78 -4.06 -12.54 1.20
CA ILE A 78 -3.73 -11.19 0.69
C ILE A 78 -5.03 -10.41 0.53
N GLN A 79 -5.06 -9.21 1.11
CA GLN A 79 -6.18 -8.29 1.02
C GLN A 79 -5.70 -6.90 0.62
N CYS A 80 -6.51 -6.17 -0.13
CA CYS A 80 -6.37 -4.74 -0.31
C CYS A 80 -7.37 -4.03 0.59
N ILE A 81 -6.89 -3.13 1.44
CA ILE A 81 -7.69 -2.50 2.48
C ILE A 81 -7.59 -0.99 2.39
N LYS A 82 -8.74 -0.31 2.24
CA LYS A 82 -8.87 1.11 2.45
C LYS A 82 -9.34 1.37 3.87
N THR A 83 -8.63 2.23 4.60
CA THR A 83 -9.00 2.66 5.95
C THR A 83 -9.31 4.17 5.93
N PRO A 84 -10.52 4.58 6.32
CA PRO A 84 -10.89 6.00 6.37
C PRO A 84 -10.11 6.76 7.44
N ALA A 85 -10.13 8.08 7.39
CA ALA A 85 -9.57 8.93 8.44
C ALA A 85 -10.11 8.54 9.82
N GLY A 86 -9.25 8.48 10.83
CA GLY A 86 -9.58 8.03 12.18
C GLY A 86 -9.87 6.53 12.32
N GLY A 87 -9.90 5.79 11.23
CA GLY A 87 -10.18 4.35 11.24
C GLY A 87 -8.97 3.52 11.66
N GLY A 88 -9.23 2.34 12.22
CA GLY A 88 -8.26 1.29 12.52
C GLY A 88 -8.99 -0.03 12.69
N SER A 89 -8.30 -1.17 12.58
CA SER A 89 -8.95 -2.46 12.74
C SER A 89 -7.93 -3.58 12.99
N PRO A 90 -8.11 -4.35 14.07
CA PRO A 90 -9.02 -4.07 15.19
C PRO A 90 -8.62 -2.80 15.94
N ALA A 91 -9.57 -2.19 16.63
CA ALA A 91 -9.28 -1.00 17.43
C ALA A 91 -8.48 -1.36 18.68
N GLY A 92 -7.43 -0.59 18.97
CA GLY A 92 -6.56 -0.76 20.13
C GLY A 92 -5.44 -1.80 19.93
N LEU A 93 -4.66 -1.98 20.98
CA LEU A 93 -3.55 -2.93 21.00
C LEU A 93 -4.05 -4.38 20.92
N HIS A 94 -3.41 -5.14 20.05
CA HIS A 94 -3.75 -6.55 19.82
C HIS A 94 -2.52 -7.33 19.32
N THR A 95 -2.66 -8.65 19.26
CA THR A 95 -1.68 -9.57 18.66
C THR A 95 -2.36 -10.42 17.62
N HIS A 96 -1.61 -10.93 16.66
CA HIS A 96 -2.06 -11.95 15.72
C HIS A 96 -1.35 -13.28 15.96
N GLN A 97 -1.98 -14.37 15.53
CA GLN A 97 -1.38 -15.72 15.59
C GLN A 97 -0.33 -15.95 14.50
N VAL A 98 -0.26 -15.08 13.51
CA VAL A 98 0.61 -15.16 12.33
C VAL A 98 1.28 -13.81 12.09
N ASP A 99 2.34 -13.80 11.29
CA ASP A 99 2.91 -12.53 10.83
C ASP A 99 1.92 -11.81 9.94
N GLN A 100 1.75 -10.52 10.21
CA GLN A 100 0.98 -9.64 9.35
C GLN A 100 1.93 -8.61 8.73
N ILE A 101 1.86 -8.46 7.41
CA ILE A 101 2.74 -7.55 6.67
C ILE A 101 1.88 -6.61 5.86
N PHE A 102 2.10 -5.30 6.03
CA PHE A 102 1.44 -4.29 5.21
C PHE A 102 2.42 -3.68 4.21
N TYR A 103 1.94 -3.45 2.99
CA TYR A 103 2.61 -2.62 2.01
C TYR A 103 1.73 -1.42 1.69
N ILE A 104 2.19 -0.22 2.04
CA ILE A 104 1.39 1.00 1.91
C ILE A 104 1.40 1.46 0.46
N LEU A 105 0.20 1.61 -0.12
CA LEU A 105 -0.03 2.05 -1.49
C LEU A 105 -0.35 3.55 -1.58
N ARG A 106 -1.18 4.06 -0.63
CA ARG A 106 -1.61 5.47 -0.59
C ARG A 106 -1.83 5.92 0.85
N GLY A 107 -1.62 7.22 1.09
CA GLY A 107 -1.83 7.84 2.40
C GLY A 107 -0.74 7.48 3.41
N THR A 108 -0.91 7.96 4.64
CA THR A 108 0.02 7.69 5.75
C THR A 108 -0.72 6.94 6.84
N MET A 109 -0.15 5.82 7.29
CA MET A 109 -0.68 5.00 8.37
C MET A 109 0.15 5.21 9.63
N SER A 110 -0.52 5.46 10.75
CA SER A 110 0.10 5.49 12.06
C SER A 110 0.12 4.08 12.64
N ILE A 111 1.20 3.73 13.33
CA ILE A 111 1.49 2.38 13.78
C ILE A 111 2.10 2.46 15.17
N GLU A 112 1.73 1.55 16.05
CA GLU A 112 2.42 1.31 17.30
C GLU A 112 2.80 -0.16 17.39
N ILE A 113 4.07 -0.44 17.70
CA ILE A 113 4.61 -1.78 17.95
C ILE A 113 5.41 -1.74 19.24
N GLU A 114 5.03 -2.56 20.23
CA GLU A 114 5.71 -2.62 21.55
C GLU A 114 5.87 -1.24 22.20
N GLY A 115 4.85 -0.39 22.12
CA GLY A 115 4.84 0.95 22.71
C GLY A 115 5.65 2.00 21.94
N LYS A 116 6.19 1.68 20.76
CA LYS A 116 6.87 2.64 19.88
C LYS A 116 5.97 3.02 18.71
N GLU A 117 5.84 4.31 18.46
CA GLU A 117 5.03 4.84 17.39
C GLU A 117 5.86 5.10 16.13
N TYR A 118 5.23 4.85 14.96
CA TYR A 118 5.81 5.02 13.64
C TYR A 118 4.76 5.58 12.68
N GLU A 119 5.22 6.18 11.59
CA GLU A 119 4.40 6.53 10.44
C GLU A 119 4.93 5.83 9.19
N ALA A 120 4.02 5.24 8.42
CA ALA A 120 4.33 4.54 7.19
C ALA A 120 3.58 5.19 6.02
N GLY A 121 4.34 5.76 5.07
CA GLY A 121 3.85 6.32 3.82
C GLY A 121 3.93 5.33 2.65
N PRO A 122 3.52 5.76 1.43
CA PRO A 122 3.55 4.93 0.24
C PRO A 122 4.94 4.34 -0.03
N GLY A 123 4.99 3.05 -0.42
CA GLY A 123 6.23 2.31 -0.64
C GLY A 123 6.85 1.71 0.62
N THR A 124 6.28 1.95 1.80
CA THR A 124 6.76 1.37 3.07
C THR A 124 6.18 -0.02 3.28
N LEU A 125 7.04 -0.95 3.70
CA LEU A 125 6.66 -2.25 4.22
C LEU A 125 6.66 -2.20 5.75
N VAL A 126 5.57 -2.64 6.37
CA VAL A 126 5.43 -2.74 7.82
C VAL A 126 5.26 -4.21 8.18
N VAL A 127 6.01 -4.69 9.17
CA VAL A 127 5.92 -6.06 9.65
C VAL A 127 5.41 -6.06 11.08
N PHE A 128 4.35 -6.79 11.35
CA PHE A 128 3.82 -7.11 12.67
C PHE A 128 4.07 -8.60 12.92
N PRO A 129 5.11 -8.96 13.67
CA PRO A 129 5.41 -10.37 13.93
C PRO A 129 4.33 -11.02 14.77
N ALA A 130 4.13 -12.33 14.59
CA ALA A 130 3.18 -13.12 15.38
C ALA A 130 3.43 -12.95 16.88
N GLY A 131 2.35 -12.75 17.65
CA GLY A 131 2.40 -12.57 19.11
C GLY A 131 2.88 -11.21 19.60
N VAL A 132 3.42 -10.35 18.73
CA VAL A 132 3.88 -9.01 19.11
C VAL A 132 2.72 -8.05 19.22
N SER A 133 2.64 -7.31 20.34
CA SER A 133 1.59 -6.31 20.59
C SER A 133 1.75 -5.12 19.66
N HIS A 134 0.69 -4.81 18.94
CA HIS A 134 0.68 -3.68 18.00
C HIS A 134 -0.73 -3.12 17.82
N ARG A 135 -0.80 -1.94 17.22
CA ARG A 135 -2.01 -1.36 16.63
C ARG A 135 -1.65 -0.55 15.38
N ASN A 136 -2.62 -0.37 14.50
CA ASN A 136 -2.52 0.53 13.38
C ASN A 136 -3.82 1.35 13.24
N TRP A 137 -3.66 2.61 12.84
CA TRP A 137 -4.78 3.51 12.59
C TRP A 137 -4.41 4.52 11.52
N ASN A 138 -5.42 5.14 10.98
CA ASN A 138 -5.25 6.24 10.04
C ASN A 138 -5.40 7.57 10.78
N GLY A 139 -4.31 8.15 11.24
CA GLY A 139 -4.26 9.46 11.91
C GLY A 139 -4.33 10.65 10.95
N SER A 140 -4.33 10.42 9.64
CA SER A 140 -4.35 11.46 8.62
C SER A 140 -5.78 11.91 8.28
N SER A 141 -5.91 13.02 7.55
CA SER A 141 -7.21 13.57 7.11
C SER A 141 -7.82 12.86 5.89
N GLY A 142 -7.04 12.06 5.17
CA GLY A 142 -7.48 11.30 4.00
C GLY A 142 -7.42 9.79 4.22
N PRO A 143 -8.01 8.98 3.34
CA PRO A 143 -7.95 7.52 3.47
C PRO A 143 -6.54 6.97 3.24
N THR A 144 -6.18 5.89 3.93
CA THR A 144 -5.02 5.06 3.60
C THR A 144 -5.44 3.86 2.78
N LEU A 145 -4.54 3.36 1.93
CA LEU A 145 -4.71 2.15 1.15
C LEU A 145 -3.45 1.29 1.30
N HIS A 146 -3.62 0.01 1.63
CA HIS A 146 -2.51 -0.91 1.79
C HIS A 146 -2.87 -2.33 1.35
N LEU A 147 -1.86 -3.11 0.97
CA LEU A 147 -1.96 -4.56 0.90
C LEU A 147 -1.65 -5.13 2.27
N ALA A 148 -2.46 -6.08 2.73
CA ALA A 148 -2.25 -6.84 3.95
C ALA A 148 -2.00 -8.31 3.58
N PHE A 149 -0.86 -8.83 4.02
CA PHE A 149 -0.47 -10.23 3.89
C PHE A 149 -0.50 -10.85 5.29
N ASN A 150 -1.06 -12.04 5.42
CA ASN A 150 -0.98 -12.81 6.67
C ASN A 150 -0.36 -14.16 6.35
N THR A 151 0.74 -14.51 7.03
CA THR A 151 1.51 -15.71 6.76
C THR A 151 2.11 -16.29 8.05
N PRO A 152 2.04 -17.61 8.28
CA PRO A 152 1.31 -18.60 7.48
C PRO A 152 -0.19 -18.31 7.40
N MET A 153 -0.96 -19.14 6.70
CA MET A 153 -2.42 -19.04 6.67
C MET A 153 -2.98 -19.04 8.10
N PRO A 154 -3.77 -18.02 8.50
CA PRO A 154 -4.40 -18.02 9.81
C PRO A 154 -5.29 -19.24 10.02
N ASP A 155 -5.25 -19.83 11.21
CA ASP A 155 -6.17 -20.91 11.59
C ASP A 155 -7.59 -20.35 11.70
N PRO A 156 -8.57 -20.84 10.92
CA PRO A 156 -9.93 -20.35 10.94
C PRO A 156 -10.67 -20.67 12.26
N ASN A 157 -10.17 -21.58 13.07
CA ASN A 157 -10.75 -21.96 14.36
C ASN A 157 -10.27 -21.07 15.53
N LEU A 158 -9.29 -20.21 15.29
CA LEU A 158 -8.75 -19.29 16.28
C LEU A 158 -9.12 -17.84 15.94
N PRO A 159 -9.26 -16.95 16.95
CA PRO A 159 -9.44 -15.53 16.72
C PRO A 159 -8.25 -14.98 15.91
N PHE A 160 -8.54 -14.27 14.82
CA PHE A 160 -7.49 -13.66 14.01
C PHE A 160 -6.67 -12.64 14.81
N ALA A 161 -7.33 -11.88 15.69
CA ALA A 161 -6.70 -10.91 16.57
C ALA A 161 -7.15 -11.10 18.01
N THR A 162 -6.20 -11.03 18.93
CA THR A 162 -6.46 -11.09 20.38
C THR A 162 -6.11 -9.74 21.00
N ARG A 163 -7.08 -9.09 21.66
CA ARG A 163 -6.84 -7.80 22.33
C ARG A 163 -5.85 -7.95 23.47
N VAL A 164 -4.90 -7.05 23.55
CA VAL A 164 -4.03 -6.90 24.71
C VAL A 164 -4.79 -6.02 25.72
N LYS A 165 -4.95 -6.53 26.94
CA LYS A 165 -5.50 -5.73 28.04
C LYS A 165 -4.43 -4.75 28.50
N PRO A 166 -4.81 -3.48 28.79
CA PRO A 166 -3.90 -2.52 29.38
C PRO A 166 -3.39 -2.96 30.75
#